data_cc3af0016dd921f5ce53ef86d30df9be
#
_entry.id   cc3af0016dd921f5ce53ef86d30df9be
#
_cell.length_a   1.000
_cell.length_b   1.000
_cell.length_c   1.000
_cell.angle_alpha   90.00
_cell.angle_beta   90.00
_cell.angle_gamma   90.00
#
_symmetry.space_group_name_H-M   'P 1'
#
loop_
_entity.id
_entity.type
_entity.pdbx_description
1 polymer ?
#
loop_
_entity_poly.entity_id
_entity_poly.type
_entity_poly.pdbx_seq_one_letter_code
_entity_poly.pdbx_strand_id
1 'polypeptide(L)'
;MKTPSLLASLLLAPVLAAQTVLPPFSSYYEAVDLGFLPGVHNYAGITFAPNDPNTLLVSAYQSGVIRAVPLQRDGLGRIAGYGTPSVVASVGGNDGGLAFGPGGVLFFTWYGANRLGQLEPGSTTADRVDDLTPLGVSGSVGAVNFVPPGRPGAGRCKLVSYGGSTWYDVTLAPDGQGTFAVSSLSSPIQLQGGPEGMLWPPPGSPLLGTSVLVAEWNAGLYAYSTDQNGDPMPATRQLVMAGLSGNAGGAIDPVSGDFLFSGNGGRLCALRLGAVCGTVTSYGQASPGAGVVPTLTGSGCARLGQTISLRVDGNPNALGVLAFGSFPVDVQFAGLRVLTNLEVMLTSGLGGTGIAVMPLYIPVVPSLGDAHFYFQAAYLDATTPSGLAATAGLDLWIR
;
A
#
# COMPACT_ATOMS: atom_id res chain seq x y z
N MET A 1 -61.65 -12.11 -21.06
CA MET A 1 -60.55 -11.18 -20.91
C MET A 1 -59.53 -11.83 -20.04
N LYS A 2 -58.36 -12.22 -20.57
CA LYS A 2 -57.24 -12.81 -19.82
C LYS A 2 -56.18 -11.74 -19.65
N THR A 3 -55.89 -11.36 -18.44
CA THR A 3 -54.80 -10.45 -18.05
C THR A 3 -53.46 -11.19 -18.16
N PRO A 4 -52.43 -10.60 -18.82
CA PRO A 4 -51.12 -11.19 -18.83
C PRO A 4 -50.38 -10.80 -17.54
N SER A 5 -49.94 -11.79 -16.78
CA SER A 5 -48.97 -11.60 -15.68
C SER A 5 -47.58 -11.25 -16.24
N LEU A 6 -47.14 -10.03 -15.99
CA LEU A 6 -45.74 -9.65 -16.17
C LEU A 6 -44.90 -10.25 -15.02
N LEU A 7 -44.16 -11.32 -15.31
CA LEU A 7 -43.06 -11.77 -14.48
C LEU A 7 -41.87 -10.80 -14.70
N ALA A 8 -41.61 -9.92 -13.75
CA ALA A 8 -40.40 -9.13 -13.72
C ALA A 8 -39.24 -10.03 -13.27
N SER A 9 -38.40 -10.45 -14.20
CA SER A 9 -37.14 -11.13 -13.90
C SER A 9 -36.16 -10.11 -13.28
N LEU A 10 -35.99 -10.14 -11.96
CA LEU A 10 -34.88 -9.46 -11.30
C LEU A 10 -33.58 -10.12 -11.78
N LEU A 11 -32.86 -9.47 -12.67
CA LEU A 11 -31.46 -9.78 -12.97
C LEU A 11 -30.64 -9.35 -11.73
N LEU A 12 -30.32 -10.30 -10.86
CA LEU A 12 -29.24 -10.09 -9.87
C LEU A 12 -27.93 -9.95 -10.65
N ALA A 13 -27.46 -8.71 -10.82
CA ALA A 13 -26.10 -8.48 -11.23
C ALA A 13 -25.18 -9.11 -10.15
N PRO A 14 -24.14 -9.88 -10.54
CA PRO A 14 -23.18 -10.38 -9.57
C PRO A 14 -22.54 -9.18 -8.87
N VAL A 15 -22.72 -9.09 -7.57
CA VAL A 15 -21.98 -8.13 -6.74
C VAL A 15 -20.54 -8.63 -6.76
N LEU A 16 -19.68 -7.99 -7.55
CA LEU A 16 -18.24 -8.19 -7.46
C LEU A 16 -17.86 -7.90 -6.02
N ALA A 17 -17.26 -8.86 -5.33
CA ALA A 17 -16.78 -8.66 -3.98
C ALA A 17 -15.82 -7.46 -4.00
N ALA A 18 -16.13 -6.44 -3.19
CA ALA A 18 -15.28 -5.26 -3.10
C ALA A 18 -13.90 -5.69 -2.56
N GLN A 19 -12.85 -5.17 -3.20
CA GLN A 19 -11.49 -5.38 -2.74
C GLN A 19 -11.37 -4.79 -1.33
N THR A 20 -10.86 -5.56 -0.39
CA THR A 20 -10.77 -5.15 1.01
C THR A 20 -9.38 -5.41 1.54
N VAL A 21 -8.73 -4.37 2.05
CA VAL A 21 -7.48 -4.51 2.80
C VAL A 21 -7.81 -4.96 4.21
N LEU A 22 -7.10 -5.97 4.70
CA LEU A 22 -7.36 -6.58 6.00
C LEU A 22 -6.43 -6.04 7.09
N PRO A 23 -6.85 -6.08 8.38
CA PRO A 23 -5.96 -5.78 9.49
C PRO A 23 -4.72 -6.70 9.51
N PRO A 24 -3.55 -6.21 9.91
CA PRO A 24 -3.27 -4.85 10.37
C PRO A 24 -3.03 -3.84 9.22
N PHE A 25 -2.98 -4.28 7.96
CA PHE A 25 -2.62 -3.45 6.81
C PHE A 25 -3.63 -2.34 6.52
N SER A 26 -4.92 -2.56 6.83
CA SER A 26 -5.97 -1.56 6.65
C SER A 26 -5.78 -0.29 7.47
N SER A 27 -4.90 -0.32 8.46
CA SER A 27 -4.50 0.89 9.20
C SER A 27 -3.62 1.84 8.37
N TYR A 28 -2.98 1.33 7.32
CA TYR A 28 -2.04 2.09 6.50
C TYR A 28 -2.41 2.14 5.02
N TYR A 29 -3.13 1.13 4.53
CA TYR A 29 -3.41 0.96 3.11
C TYR A 29 -4.89 0.90 2.82
N GLU A 30 -5.25 1.33 1.63
CA GLU A 30 -6.57 1.18 1.03
C GLU A 30 -6.48 0.46 -0.31
N ALA A 31 -7.52 -0.28 -0.65
CA ALA A 31 -7.67 -0.86 -1.98
C ALA A 31 -8.36 0.15 -2.90
N VAL A 32 -7.79 0.39 -4.07
CA VAL A 32 -8.36 1.28 -5.07
C VAL A 32 -8.51 0.52 -6.39
N ASP A 33 -9.74 0.48 -6.89
CA ASP A 33 -10.02 -0.03 -8.22
C ASP A 33 -9.78 1.08 -9.25
N LEU A 34 -8.75 0.91 -10.07
CA LEU A 34 -8.37 1.86 -11.11
C LEU A 34 -9.09 1.59 -12.44
N GLY A 35 -9.95 0.57 -12.51
CA GLY A 35 -10.75 0.26 -13.68
C GLY A 35 -10.04 -0.59 -14.73
N PHE A 36 -10.65 -0.67 -15.91
CA PHE A 36 -10.14 -1.43 -17.06
C PHE A 36 -9.23 -0.57 -17.93
N LEU A 37 -8.17 -1.19 -18.46
CA LEU A 37 -7.35 -0.57 -19.50
C LEU A 37 -8.10 -0.60 -20.85
N PRO A 38 -8.17 0.50 -21.58
CA PRO A 38 -8.91 0.56 -22.85
C PRO A 38 -8.40 -0.47 -23.86
N GLY A 39 -9.29 -1.36 -24.37
CA GLY A 39 -8.94 -2.34 -25.40
C GLY A 39 -7.88 -3.38 -25.01
N VAL A 40 -7.57 -3.52 -23.73
CA VAL A 40 -6.66 -4.56 -23.21
C VAL A 40 -7.43 -5.39 -22.17
N HIS A 41 -7.65 -6.64 -22.49
CA HIS A 41 -8.37 -7.58 -21.64
C HIS A 41 -7.45 -8.71 -21.21
N ASN A 42 -7.75 -9.34 -20.07
CA ASN A 42 -7.02 -10.49 -19.54
C ASN A 42 -5.50 -10.27 -19.50
N TYR A 43 -5.06 -9.06 -19.17
CA TYR A 43 -3.64 -8.81 -18.96
C TYR A 43 -3.21 -9.24 -17.57
N ALA A 44 -1.96 -9.66 -17.48
CA ALA A 44 -1.36 -10.13 -16.25
C ALA A 44 -0.07 -9.38 -15.92
N GLY A 45 0.95 -9.44 -16.77
CA GLY A 45 2.21 -8.74 -16.55
C GLY A 45 2.08 -7.23 -16.72
N ILE A 46 2.59 -6.48 -15.75
CA ILE A 46 2.63 -5.02 -15.76
C ILE A 46 4.00 -4.52 -15.27
N THR A 47 4.51 -3.47 -15.91
CA THR A 47 5.70 -2.73 -15.47
C THR A 47 5.67 -1.32 -16.06
N PHE A 48 6.44 -0.38 -15.51
CA PHE A 48 6.56 0.95 -16.08
C PHE A 48 7.64 0.99 -17.15
N ALA A 49 7.44 1.81 -18.19
CA ALA A 49 8.46 2.03 -19.19
C ALA A 49 9.70 2.71 -18.57
N PRO A 50 10.93 2.34 -18.97
CA PRO A 50 12.12 2.99 -18.47
C PRO A 50 12.10 4.49 -18.79
N ASN A 51 12.42 5.32 -17.80
CA ASN A 51 12.49 6.77 -17.93
C ASN A 51 11.17 7.48 -18.33
N ASP A 52 10.04 6.76 -18.35
CA ASP A 52 8.72 7.34 -18.58
C ASP A 52 7.69 6.83 -17.55
N PRO A 53 7.51 7.55 -16.42
CA PRO A 53 6.58 7.17 -15.38
C PRO A 53 5.10 7.28 -15.78
N ASN A 54 4.82 7.85 -16.95
CA ASN A 54 3.46 7.99 -17.48
C ASN A 54 3.10 6.93 -18.52
N THR A 55 3.94 5.92 -18.70
CA THR A 55 3.65 4.79 -19.59
C THR A 55 3.74 3.46 -18.83
N LEU A 56 2.62 2.75 -18.76
CA LEU A 56 2.53 1.39 -18.23
C LEU A 56 2.66 0.40 -19.38
N LEU A 57 3.64 -0.50 -19.31
CA LEU A 57 3.73 -1.65 -20.21
C LEU A 57 2.88 -2.79 -19.65
N VAL A 58 2.12 -3.43 -20.52
CA VAL A 58 1.24 -4.54 -20.15
C VAL A 58 1.36 -5.69 -21.12
N SER A 59 1.30 -6.91 -20.60
CA SER A 59 1.21 -8.14 -21.38
C SER A 59 -0.15 -8.80 -21.14
N ALA A 60 -0.89 -9.10 -22.21
CA ALA A 60 -2.18 -9.76 -22.12
C ALA A 60 -2.02 -11.25 -22.41
N TYR A 61 -2.68 -12.09 -21.61
CA TYR A 61 -2.62 -13.54 -21.72
C TYR A 61 -2.85 -14.01 -23.16
N GLN A 62 -1.91 -14.80 -23.66
CA GLN A 62 -1.89 -15.37 -25.01
C GLN A 62 -1.99 -14.37 -26.17
N SER A 63 -1.89 -13.06 -25.92
CA SER A 63 -1.99 -12.07 -27.01
C SER A 63 -0.76 -12.03 -27.89
N GLY A 64 0.39 -12.51 -27.40
CA GLY A 64 1.68 -12.45 -28.07
C GLY A 64 2.23 -11.04 -28.27
N VAL A 65 1.64 -10.04 -27.62
CA VAL A 65 2.09 -8.63 -27.74
C VAL A 65 2.25 -7.96 -26.39
N ILE A 66 3.20 -7.05 -26.29
CA ILE A 66 3.35 -6.11 -25.20
C ILE A 66 2.84 -4.76 -25.67
N ARG A 67 2.02 -4.10 -24.84
CA ARG A 67 1.40 -2.81 -25.15
C ARG A 67 1.91 -1.73 -24.20
N ALA A 68 2.07 -0.52 -24.70
CA ALA A 68 2.26 0.69 -23.91
C ALA A 68 0.91 1.37 -23.71
N VAL A 69 0.57 1.66 -22.47
CA VAL A 69 -0.66 2.35 -22.06
C VAL A 69 -0.26 3.69 -21.45
N PRO A 70 -0.57 4.82 -22.11
CA PRO A 70 -0.34 6.15 -21.53
C PRO A 70 -1.23 6.34 -20.29
N LEU A 71 -0.67 6.90 -19.24
CA LEU A 71 -1.37 7.18 -17.98
C LEU A 71 -1.75 8.65 -17.88
N GLN A 72 -2.95 8.90 -17.38
CA GLN A 72 -3.39 10.23 -16.96
C GLN A 72 -3.32 10.30 -15.44
N ARG A 73 -2.82 11.42 -14.91
CA ARG A 73 -2.64 11.59 -13.46
C ARG A 73 -3.47 12.75 -12.93
N ASP A 74 -3.91 12.61 -11.68
CA ASP A 74 -4.55 13.69 -10.93
C ASP A 74 -3.51 14.69 -10.38
N GLY A 75 -3.98 15.73 -9.68
CA GLY A 75 -3.12 16.75 -9.06
C GLY A 75 -2.19 16.23 -7.94
N LEU A 76 -2.37 14.99 -7.49
CA LEU A 76 -1.51 14.30 -6.52
C LEU A 76 -0.54 13.31 -7.18
N GLY A 77 -0.50 13.27 -8.52
CA GLY A 77 0.33 12.36 -9.29
C GLY A 77 -0.20 10.92 -9.36
N ARG A 78 -1.41 10.65 -8.88
CA ARG A 78 -2.03 9.33 -8.88
C ARG A 78 -2.66 9.02 -10.23
N ILE A 79 -2.69 7.72 -10.60
CA ILE A 79 -3.35 7.29 -11.84
C ILE A 79 -4.85 7.58 -11.71
N ALA A 80 -5.37 8.35 -12.66
CA ALA A 80 -6.77 8.78 -12.75
C ALA A 80 -7.44 8.39 -14.06
N GLY A 81 -6.68 7.91 -15.05
CA GLY A 81 -7.20 7.49 -16.34
C GLY A 81 -6.11 6.99 -17.28
N TYR A 82 -6.52 6.63 -18.48
CA TYR A 82 -5.69 5.97 -19.48
C TYR A 82 -5.87 6.60 -20.85
N GLY A 83 -4.77 6.66 -21.62
CA GLY A 83 -4.79 6.97 -23.04
C GLY A 83 -5.01 5.71 -23.90
N THR A 84 -4.92 5.85 -25.19
CA THR A 84 -5.07 4.74 -26.16
C THR A 84 -3.82 3.86 -26.16
N PRO A 85 -3.92 2.56 -25.87
CA PRO A 85 -2.81 1.63 -25.90
C PRO A 85 -2.23 1.46 -27.30
N SER A 86 -0.91 1.30 -27.39
CA SER A 86 -0.19 0.96 -28.62
C SER A 86 0.65 -0.32 -28.44
N VAL A 87 0.85 -1.09 -29.51
CA VAL A 87 1.73 -2.27 -29.51
C VAL A 87 3.19 -1.76 -29.57
N VAL A 88 4.02 -2.26 -28.66
CA VAL A 88 5.46 -1.93 -28.62
C VAL A 88 6.34 -3.13 -29.00
N ALA A 89 5.87 -4.35 -28.77
CA ALA A 89 6.58 -5.55 -29.18
C ALA A 89 5.62 -6.71 -29.49
N SER A 90 6.02 -7.61 -30.42
CA SER A 90 5.37 -8.87 -30.74
C SER A 90 6.30 -10.00 -30.31
N VAL A 91 5.91 -10.73 -29.24
CA VAL A 91 6.79 -11.68 -28.54
C VAL A 91 6.37 -13.15 -28.69
N GLY A 92 5.33 -13.40 -29.47
CA GLY A 92 4.83 -14.75 -29.77
C GLY A 92 3.96 -15.38 -28.68
N GLY A 93 4.25 -15.13 -27.42
CA GLY A 93 3.46 -15.54 -26.27
C GLY A 93 3.89 -14.75 -25.04
N ASN A 94 2.96 -14.51 -24.13
CA ASN A 94 3.21 -13.78 -22.91
C ASN A 94 2.12 -14.04 -21.86
N ASP A 95 2.37 -13.65 -20.61
CA ASP A 95 1.44 -13.74 -19.51
C ASP A 95 1.84 -12.85 -18.31
N GLY A 96 1.89 -13.39 -17.10
CA GLY A 96 1.93 -12.75 -15.82
C GLY A 96 3.21 -12.00 -15.44
N GLY A 97 4.33 -12.30 -16.08
CA GLY A 97 5.61 -11.66 -15.76
C GLY A 97 5.98 -10.58 -16.77
N LEU A 98 6.36 -9.40 -16.27
CA LEU A 98 6.95 -8.32 -17.07
C LEU A 98 7.84 -7.47 -16.18
N ALA A 99 9.18 -7.57 -16.35
CA ALA A 99 10.12 -6.86 -15.49
C ALA A 99 11.39 -6.47 -16.25
N PHE A 100 11.91 -5.28 -15.97
CA PHE A 100 13.24 -4.88 -16.45
C PHE A 100 14.31 -5.46 -15.55
N GLY A 101 15.29 -6.10 -16.18
CA GLY A 101 16.47 -6.67 -15.55
C GLY A 101 17.78 -5.95 -15.88
N PRO A 102 18.92 -6.62 -15.71
CA PRO A 102 20.23 -6.06 -16.04
C PRO A 102 20.30 -5.57 -17.48
N GLY A 103 21.05 -4.50 -17.71
CA GLY A 103 21.23 -3.91 -19.05
C GLY A 103 19.98 -3.26 -19.65
N GLY A 104 18.87 -3.14 -18.90
CA GLY A 104 17.60 -2.63 -19.40
C GLY A 104 16.82 -3.64 -20.26
N VAL A 105 17.20 -4.91 -20.22
CA VAL A 105 16.51 -6.00 -20.89
C VAL A 105 15.14 -6.22 -20.24
N LEU A 106 14.08 -6.28 -21.03
CA LEU A 106 12.74 -6.58 -20.57
C LEU A 106 12.50 -8.10 -20.58
N PHE A 107 12.33 -8.68 -19.42
CA PHE A 107 11.96 -10.08 -19.23
C PHE A 107 10.45 -10.24 -19.22
N PHE A 108 9.96 -11.31 -19.86
CA PHE A 108 8.55 -11.65 -19.86
C PHE A 108 8.36 -13.17 -19.72
N THR A 109 7.28 -13.59 -19.08
CA THR A 109 6.93 -15.01 -18.95
C THR A 109 5.94 -15.42 -20.03
N TRP A 110 6.02 -16.67 -20.45
CA TRP A 110 5.12 -17.31 -21.40
C TRP A 110 4.48 -18.53 -20.75
N TYR A 111 3.34 -18.32 -20.13
CA TYR A 111 2.62 -19.30 -19.31
C TYR A 111 2.37 -20.63 -20.03
N GLY A 112 1.69 -20.62 -21.18
CA GLY A 112 1.27 -21.85 -21.87
C GLY A 112 2.41 -22.72 -22.39
N ALA A 113 3.62 -22.15 -22.54
CA ALA A 113 4.83 -22.84 -23.02
C ALA A 113 5.90 -23.02 -21.94
N ASN A 114 5.66 -22.55 -20.73
CA ASN A 114 6.61 -22.58 -19.59
C ASN A 114 7.97 -21.99 -19.94
N ARG A 115 7.99 -20.76 -20.52
CA ARG A 115 9.20 -20.12 -21.05
C ARG A 115 9.45 -18.76 -20.42
N LEU A 116 10.73 -18.36 -20.43
CA LEU A 116 11.18 -17.02 -20.10
C LEU A 116 11.72 -16.35 -21.36
N GLY A 117 11.09 -15.24 -21.75
CA GLY A 117 11.50 -14.44 -22.91
C GLY A 117 12.21 -13.18 -22.52
N GLN A 118 12.97 -12.60 -23.44
CA GLN A 118 13.75 -11.38 -23.24
C GLN A 118 13.66 -10.48 -24.48
N LEU A 119 13.61 -9.17 -24.23
CA LEU A 119 13.69 -8.12 -25.23
C LEU A 119 14.83 -7.19 -24.86
N GLU A 120 15.77 -6.98 -25.76
CA GLU A 120 16.77 -5.94 -25.62
C GLU A 120 16.16 -4.54 -25.75
N PRO A 121 16.83 -3.51 -25.24
CA PRO A 121 16.38 -2.14 -25.43
C PRO A 121 16.20 -1.78 -26.92
N GLY A 122 14.97 -1.41 -27.30
CA GLY A 122 14.62 -1.06 -28.67
C GLY A 122 14.14 -2.22 -29.55
N SER A 123 14.25 -3.46 -29.09
CA SER A 123 13.71 -4.62 -29.83
C SER A 123 12.18 -4.63 -29.80
N THR A 124 11.60 -5.08 -30.92
CA THR A 124 10.14 -5.24 -31.09
C THR A 124 9.70 -6.69 -31.25
N THR A 125 10.65 -7.62 -31.20
CA THR A 125 10.46 -9.08 -31.21
C THR A 125 11.36 -9.72 -30.19
N ALA A 126 11.01 -10.90 -29.67
CA ALA A 126 11.81 -11.58 -28.67
C ALA A 126 13.23 -11.87 -29.21
N ASP A 127 14.25 -11.41 -28.48
CA ASP A 127 15.67 -11.66 -28.81
C ASP A 127 16.13 -13.00 -28.26
N ARG A 128 15.53 -13.43 -27.12
CA ARG A 128 15.80 -14.71 -26.51
C ARG A 128 14.56 -15.33 -25.89
N VAL A 129 14.42 -16.64 -25.95
CA VAL A 129 13.36 -17.40 -25.26
C VAL A 129 13.96 -18.72 -24.75
N ASP A 130 13.98 -18.88 -23.43
CA ASP A 130 14.45 -20.10 -22.76
C ASP A 130 13.28 -21.00 -22.35
N ASP A 131 13.35 -22.30 -22.64
CA ASP A 131 12.43 -23.30 -22.12
C ASP A 131 12.84 -23.65 -20.69
N LEU A 132 11.93 -23.45 -19.73
CA LEU A 132 12.18 -23.68 -18.32
C LEU A 132 11.82 -25.10 -17.87
N THR A 133 11.13 -25.86 -18.72
CA THR A 133 10.73 -27.25 -18.41
C THR A 133 11.91 -28.19 -18.15
N PRO A 134 12.97 -28.19 -19.00
CA PRO A 134 14.16 -29.01 -18.75
C PRO A 134 14.94 -28.62 -17.49
N LEU A 135 14.74 -27.38 -17.00
CA LEU A 135 15.37 -26.89 -15.78
C LEU A 135 14.58 -27.24 -14.50
N GLY A 136 13.44 -27.93 -14.65
CA GLY A 136 12.63 -28.40 -13.53
C GLY A 136 11.62 -27.38 -12.98
N VAL A 137 11.34 -26.31 -13.71
CA VAL A 137 10.24 -25.42 -13.34
C VAL A 137 8.92 -26.16 -13.50
N SER A 138 8.16 -26.26 -12.40
CA SER A 138 6.80 -26.82 -12.41
C SER A 138 5.94 -26.07 -13.40
N GLY A 139 5.06 -26.76 -14.11
CA GLY A 139 4.30 -26.22 -15.22
C GLY A 139 3.64 -24.88 -14.99
N SER A 140 3.55 -24.09 -16.04
CA SER A 140 2.97 -22.73 -16.10
C SER A 140 3.70 -21.68 -15.25
N VAL A 141 4.79 -21.13 -15.83
CA VAL A 141 5.47 -19.97 -15.24
C VAL A 141 4.53 -18.76 -15.18
N GLY A 142 4.34 -18.18 -13.98
CA GLY A 142 3.46 -17.04 -13.75
C GLY A 142 4.18 -15.71 -13.94
N ALA A 143 5.07 -15.35 -13.03
CA ALA A 143 5.75 -14.06 -13.07
C ALA A 143 7.26 -14.16 -12.94
N VAL A 144 7.95 -13.14 -13.46
CA VAL A 144 9.37 -12.86 -13.24
C VAL A 144 9.52 -11.47 -12.66
N ASN A 145 10.46 -11.28 -11.73
CA ASN A 145 10.84 -9.96 -11.25
C ASN A 145 12.25 -10.00 -10.64
N PHE A 146 12.83 -8.84 -10.39
CA PHE A 146 14.15 -8.67 -9.79
C PHE A 146 14.03 -8.04 -8.42
N VAL A 147 14.80 -8.56 -7.45
CA VAL A 147 14.89 -7.95 -6.13
C VAL A 147 15.46 -6.54 -6.27
N PRO A 148 14.74 -5.49 -5.84
CA PRO A 148 15.19 -4.11 -6.08
C PRO A 148 16.40 -3.73 -5.22
N PRO A 149 17.15 -2.68 -5.61
CA PRO A 149 18.22 -2.11 -4.80
C PRO A 149 17.74 -1.74 -3.38
N GLY A 150 18.62 -1.90 -2.39
CA GLY A 150 18.32 -1.60 -0.97
C GLY A 150 17.59 -2.72 -0.24
N ARG A 151 17.31 -3.85 -0.91
CA ARG A 151 16.72 -5.06 -0.30
C ARG A 151 17.76 -6.16 -0.18
N PRO A 152 17.65 -7.07 0.82
CA PRO A 152 18.43 -8.31 0.83
C PRO A 152 18.23 -9.07 -0.48
N GLY A 153 19.30 -9.59 -1.07
CA GLY A 153 19.25 -10.27 -2.36
C GLY A 153 19.14 -9.36 -3.58
N ALA A 154 19.37 -8.04 -3.46
CA ALA A 154 19.27 -7.07 -4.55
C ALA A 154 19.91 -7.55 -5.87
N GLY A 155 19.19 -7.36 -6.98
CA GLY A 155 19.60 -7.77 -8.32
C GLY A 155 19.35 -9.24 -8.68
N ARG A 156 18.97 -10.10 -7.73
CA ARG A 156 18.61 -11.50 -8.01
C ARG A 156 17.31 -11.60 -8.78
N CYS A 157 17.30 -12.46 -9.79
CA CYS A 157 16.11 -12.76 -10.57
C CYS A 157 15.24 -13.79 -9.86
N LYS A 158 13.96 -13.54 -9.76
CA LYS A 158 12.98 -14.42 -9.13
C LYS A 158 11.89 -14.80 -10.12
N LEU A 159 11.42 -16.05 -10.00
CA LEU A 159 10.40 -16.62 -10.86
C LEU A 159 9.37 -17.36 -10.02
N VAL A 160 8.11 -17.31 -10.41
CA VAL A 160 7.06 -18.11 -9.81
C VAL A 160 6.37 -18.99 -10.84
N SER A 161 5.86 -20.15 -10.40
CA SER A 161 5.05 -21.03 -11.20
C SER A 161 3.66 -21.16 -10.58
N TYR A 162 2.63 -20.90 -11.37
CA TYR A 162 1.23 -21.07 -10.98
C TYR A 162 0.88 -22.52 -10.70
N GLY A 163 1.14 -23.44 -11.65
CA GLY A 163 0.73 -24.83 -11.56
C GLY A 163 1.39 -25.60 -10.43
N GLY A 164 2.64 -25.26 -10.10
CA GLY A 164 3.35 -25.84 -8.96
C GLY A 164 3.16 -25.06 -7.67
N SER A 165 2.61 -23.86 -7.71
CA SER A 165 2.62 -22.91 -6.59
C SER A 165 4.04 -22.75 -6.00
N THR A 166 5.03 -22.58 -6.87
CA THR A 166 6.44 -22.58 -6.48
C THR A 166 7.14 -21.27 -6.81
N TRP A 167 8.18 -21.00 -6.04
CA TRP A 167 9.08 -19.86 -6.20
C TRP A 167 10.49 -20.37 -6.45
N TYR A 168 11.23 -19.72 -7.35
CA TYR A 168 12.61 -20.03 -7.72
C TYR A 168 13.48 -18.79 -7.68
N ASP A 169 14.73 -18.97 -7.30
CA ASP A 169 15.81 -18.04 -7.54
C ASP A 169 16.53 -18.45 -8.83
N VAL A 170 16.62 -17.53 -9.76
CA VAL A 170 17.12 -17.78 -11.13
C VAL A 170 18.51 -17.20 -11.28
N THR A 171 19.49 -18.04 -11.62
CA THR A 171 20.82 -17.58 -11.99
C THR A 171 20.86 -17.27 -13.48
N LEU A 172 21.13 -16.02 -13.79
CA LEU A 172 21.29 -15.51 -15.16
C LEU A 172 22.77 -15.36 -15.49
N ALA A 173 23.19 -15.79 -16.68
CA ALA A 173 24.55 -15.61 -17.20
C ALA A 173 24.48 -14.81 -18.50
N PRO A 174 25.28 -13.73 -18.68
CA PRO A 174 25.34 -13.02 -19.95
C PRO A 174 25.70 -13.98 -21.09
N ASP A 175 24.98 -13.90 -22.21
CA ASP A 175 25.22 -14.76 -23.38
C ASP A 175 26.19 -14.15 -24.41
N GLY A 176 26.60 -12.91 -24.17
CA GLY A 176 27.48 -12.14 -25.08
C GLY A 176 26.76 -11.50 -26.28
N GLN A 177 25.43 -11.62 -26.32
CA GLN A 177 24.59 -11.06 -27.39
C GLN A 177 23.60 -9.99 -26.90
N GLY A 178 23.75 -9.55 -25.66
CA GLY A 178 22.87 -8.53 -25.05
C GLY A 178 21.78 -9.10 -24.13
N THR A 179 21.56 -10.42 -24.19
CA THR A 179 20.60 -11.16 -23.35
C THR A 179 21.29 -12.05 -22.31
N PHE A 180 20.52 -12.85 -21.58
CA PHE A 180 21.00 -13.66 -20.47
C PHE A 180 20.45 -15.10 -20.56
N ALA A 181 21.32 -16.07 -20.55
CA ALA A 181 20.92 -17.49 -20.43
C ALA A 181 20.49 -17.80 -18.99
N VAL A 182 19.43 -18.58 -18.84
CA VAL A 182 19.11 -19.19 -17.55
C VAL A 182 20.12 -20.33 -17.30
N SER A 183 21.08 -20.11 -16.40
CA SER A 183 22.14 -21.07 -16.15
C SER A 183 21.79 -22.10 -15.07
N SER A 184 21.00 -21.72 -14.08
CA SER A 184 20.49 -22.63 -13.04
C SER A 184 19.31 -22.03 -12.29
N LEU A 185 18.59 -22.89 -11.57
CA LEU A 185 17.52 -22.56 -10.65
C LEU A 185 17.84 -23.09 -9.26
N SER A 186 17.40 -22.39 -8.21
CA SER A 186 17.39 -22.94 -6.87
C SER A 186 16.39 -24.09 -6.74
N SER A 187 16.49 -24.87 -5.65
CA SER A 187 15.38 -25.73 -5.24
C SER A 187 14.12 -24.90 -5.04
N PRO A 188 12.94 -25.40 -5.44
CA PRO A 188 11.70 -24.66 -5.34
C PRO A 188 11.31 -24.41 -3.89
N ILE A 189 10.84 -23.19 -3.60
CA ILE A 189 10.15 -22.87 -2.36
C ILE A 189 8.65 -23.04 -2.60
N GLN A 190 8.00 -23.87 -1.79
CA GLN A 190 6.56 -24.13 -1.92
C GLN A 190 5.78 -22.94 -1.38
N LEU A 191 4.99 -22.29 -2.23
CA LEU A 191 3.98 -21.30 -1.89
C LEU A 191 2.57 -21.90 -1.93
N GLN A 192 1.56 -21.04 -2.00
CA GLN A 192 0.16 -21.41 -2.10
C GLN A 192 -0.53 -20.55 -3.16
N GLY A 193 -1.79 -20.84 -3.44
CA GLY A 193 -2.72 -19.96 -4.13
C GLY A 193 -2.46 -19.67 -5.62
N GLY A 194 -1.46 -20.31 -6.25
CA GLY A 194 -1.11 -20.06 -7.65
C GLY A 194 -0.51 -18.66 -7.85
N PRO A 195 0.78 -18.45 -7.53
CA PRO A 195 1.44 -17.15 -7.65
C PRO A 195 1.59 -16.73 -9.12
N GLU A 196 1.12 -15.53 -9.45
CA GLU A 196 1.13 -14.94 -10.80
C GLU A 196 1.72 -13.53 -10.84
N GLY A 197 2.07 -12.97 -9.69
CA GLY A 197 2.69 -11.66 -9.60
C GLY A 197 3.51 -11.49 -8.35
N MET A 198 4.51 -10.61 -8.40
CA MET A 198 5.33 -10.31 -7.23
C MET A 198 5.91 -8.90 -7.31
N LEU A 199 6.06 -8.26 -6.16
CA LEU A 199 6.82 -7.03 -6.00
C LEU A 199 7.35 -6.90 -4.56
N TRP A 200 8.43 -6.12 -4.39
CA TRP A 200 8.99 -5.77 -3.09
C TRP A 200 8.66 -4.31 -2.75
N PRO A 201 7.77 -4.06 -1.77
CA PRO A 201 7.51 -2.69 -1.28
C PRO A 201 8.82 -2.01 -0.84
N PRO A 202 9.00 -0.70 -1.00
CA PRO A 202 10.17 0.01 -0.50
C PRO A 202 10.43 -0.24 1.00
N PRO A 203 11.69 -0.23 1.48
CA PRO A 203 12.02 -0.55 2.87
C PRO A 203 11.29 0.30 3.93
N GLY A 204 10.87 1.51 3.61
CA GLY A 204 10.08 2.38 4.49
C GLY A 204 8.57 2.14 4.48
N SER A 205 8.07 1.15 3.74
CA SER A 205 6.63 0.87 3.65
C SER A 205 6.10 0.32 4.97
N PRO A 206 5.08 0.93 5.60
CA PRO A 206 4.52 0.45 6.86
C PRO A 206 4.10 -1.02 6.78
N LEU A 207 4.54 -1.85 7.73
CA LEU A 207 4.30 -3.30 7.82
C LEU A 207 4.79 -4.15 6.64
N LEU A 208 5.16 -3.54 5.50
CA LEU A 208 5.54 -4.23 4.27
C LEU A 208 7.00 -4.05 3.88
N GLY A 209 7.74 -3.19 4.59
CA GLY A 209 9.13 -2.83 4.25
C GLY A 209 10.13 -3.99 4.28
N THR A 210 9.82 -5.12 4.88
CA THR A 210 10.66 -6.33 4.90
C THR A 210 10.04 -7.51 4.14
N SER A 211 8.96 -7.26 3.38
CA SER A 211 8.18 -8.30 2.73
C SER A 211 8.33 -8.28 1.21
N VAL A 212 8.00 -9.39 0.57
CA VAL A 212 7.56 -9.47 -0.81
C VAL A 212 6.04 -9.62 -0.84
N LEU A 213 5.36 -8.87 -1.69
CA LEU A 213 3.96 -9.06 -2.00
C LEU A 213 3.84 -10.05 -3.15
N VAL A 214 3.00 -11.05 -2.98
CA VAL A 214 2.73 -12.08 -3.98
C VAL A 214 1.24 -12.06 -4.33
N ALA A 215 0.94 -11.85 -5.61
CA ALA A 215 -0.40 -11.95 -6.16
C ALA A 215 -0.69 -13.44 -6.41
N GLU A 216 -1.56 -14.00 -5.59
CA GLU A 216 -1.99 -15.41 -5.69
C GLU A 216 -3.33 -15.47 -6.42
N TRP A 217 -3.35 -16.01 -7.62
CA TRP A 217 -4.49 -16.01 -8.55
C TRP A 217 -5.82 -16.43 -7.90
N ASN A 218 -5.78 -17.48 -7.08
CA ASN A 218 -6.97 -18.08 -6.49
C ASN A 218 -7.30 -17.55 -5.08
N ALA A 219 -6.48 -16.65 -4.52
CA ALA A 219 -6.55 -16.40 -3.08
C ALA A 219 -6.52 -14.92 -2.69
N GLY A 220 -5.85 -14.05 -3.44
CA GLY A 220 -5.72 -12.64 -3.13
C GLY A 220 -4.27 -12.15 -3.11
N LEU A 221 -4.02 -11.02 -2.46
CA LEU A 221 -2.68 -10.46 -2.31
C LEU A 221 -2.11 -10.81 -0.94
N TYR A 222 -0.95 -11.44 -0.92
CA TYR A 222 -0.28 -11.88 0.31
C TYR A 222 1.09 -11.24 0.49
N ALA A 223 1.44 -10.95 1.73
CA ALA A 223 2.79 -10.58 2.14
C ALA A 223 3.52 -11.79 2.72
N TYR A 224 4.79 -11.92 2.37
CA TYR A 224 5.72 -12.86 2.96
C TYR A 224 6.96 -12.09 3.41
N SER A 225 7.41 -12.28 4.64
CA SER A 225 8.75 -11.82 5.03
C SER A 225 9.80 -12.44 4.13
N THR A 226 10.88 -11.72 3.84
CA THR A 226 11.95 -12.22 2.97
C THR A 226 13.20 -12.58 3.78
N ASP A 227 13.92 -13.58 3.30
CA ASP A 227 15.22 -13.95 3.80
C ASP A 227 16.35 -13.03 3.23
N GLN A 228 17.61 -13.40 3.51
CA GLN A 228 18.79 -12.67 3.03
C GLN A 228 19.00 -12.71 1.50
N ASN A 229 18.31 -13.60 0.79
CA ASN A 229 18.33 -13.71 -0.67
C ASN A 229 17.14 -12.98 -1.33
N GLY A 230 16.24 -12.40 -0.54
CA GLY A 230 14.99 -11.83 -1.03
C GLY A 230 13.91 -12.87 -1.33
N ASP A 231 14.09 -14.10 -0.90
CA ASP A 231 13.15 -15.20 -1.07
C ASP A 231 12.05 -15.18 0.00
N PRO A 232 10.80 -15.55 -0.32
CA PRO A 232 9.71 -15.56 0.63
C PRO A 232 9.90 -16.64 1.69
N MET A 233 9.53 -16.34 2.92
CA MET A 233 9.46 -17.29 4.03
C MET A 233 8.01 -17.81 4.17
N PRO A 234 7.65 -19.02 3.70
CA PRO A 234 6.26 -19.48 3.62
C PRO A 234 5.48 -19.45 4.94
N ALA A 235 6.16 -19.68 6.07
CA ALA A 235 5.55 -19.63 7.40
C ALA A 235 5.05 -18.23 7.81
N THR A 236 5.48 -17.18 7.12
CA THR A 236 5.10 -15.78 7.42
C THR A 236 3.99 -15.26 6.51
N ARG A 237 3.37 -16.13 5.69
CA ARG A 237 2.29 -15.77 4.76
C ARG A 237 1.14 -15.07 5.47
N GLN A 238 0.82 -13.86 5.04
CA GLN A 238 -0.24 -13.05 5.62
C GLN A 238 -1.09 -12.40 4.52
N LEU A 239 -2.41 -12.54 4.60
CA LEU A 239 -3.34 -11.93 3.64
C LEU A 239 -3.38 -10.41 3.84
N VAL A 240 -3.03 -9.67 2.80
CA VAL A 240 -3.06 -8.19 2.78
C VAL A 240 -4.37 -7.67 2.22
N MET A 241 -4.78 -8.21 1.07
CA MET A 241 -6.00 -7.75 0.38
C MET A 241 -6.80 -8.94 -0.15
N ALA A 242 -8.06 -9.01 0.26
CA ALA A 242 -9.05 -9.96 -0.22
C ALA A 242 -9.89 -9.37 -1.36
N GLY A 243 -10.68 -10.23 -2.04
CA GLY A 243 -11.59 -9.80 -3.12
C GLY A 243 -10.88 -9.53 -4.45
N LEU A 244 -9.59 -9.85 -4.57
CA LEU A 244 -8.89 -9.95 -5.84
C LEU A 244 -8.98 -11.40 -6.33
N SER A 245 -9.60 -11.62 -7.48
CA SER A 245 -9.59 -12.91 -8.19
C SER A 245 -8.86 -12.77 -9.52
N GLY A 246 -8.14 -13.81 -9.93
CA GLY A 246 -7.35 -13.74 -11.15
C GLY A 246 -6.30 -12.64 -11.09
N ASN A 247 -5.70 -12.43 -9.92
CA ASN A 247 -4.73 -11.37 -9.74
C ASN A 247 -3.33 -11.84 -10.16
N ALA A 248 -2.64 -10.99 -10.90
CA ALA A 248 -1.33 -11.25 -11.45
C ALA A 248 -0.53 -9.96 -11.58
N GLY A 249 0.69 -10.08 -12.11
CA GLY A 249 1.58 -8.95 -12.27
C GLY A 249 2.01 -8.34 -10.95
N GLY A 250 2.71 -7.23 -11.03
CA GLY A 250 3.11 -6.45 -9.88
C GLY A 250 4.05 -5.34 -10.30
N ALA A 251 3.66 -4.09 -10.06
CA ALA A 251 4.51 -2.93 -10.31
C ALA A 251 4.31 -1.88 -9.21
N ILE A 252 5.32 -1.04 -9.00
CA ILE A 252 5.22 0.12 -8.12
C ILE A 252 5.14 1.35 -9.01
N ASP A 253 4.11 2.16 -8.83
CA ASP A 253 4.01 3.44 -9.52
C ASP A 253 5.15 4.37 -9.06
N PRO A 254 6.07 4.77 -9.96
CA PRO A 254 7.23 5.56 -9.57
C PRO A 254 6.88 6.99 -9.14
N VAL A 255 5.66 7.47 -9.40
CA VAL A 255 5.20 8.82 -9.02
C VAL A 255 4.43 8.79 -7.71
N SER A 256 3.41 7.95 -7.59
CA SER A 256 2.53 7.90 -6.40
C SER A 256 3.02 6.93 -5.32
N GLY A 257 3.86 5.96 -5.67
CA GLY A 257 4.26 4.87 -4.79
C GLY A 257 3.19 3.79 -4.60
N ASP A 258 2.06 3.86 -5.32
CA ASP A 258 1.01 2.85 -5.27
C ASP A 258 1.54 1.48 -5.75
N PHE A 259 1.15 0.40 -5.08
CA PHE A 259 1.47 -0.97 -5.49
C PHE A 259 0.35 -1.47 -6.41
N LEU A 260 0.68 -1.68 -7.67
CA LEU A 260 -0.28 -2.01 -8.73
C LEU A 260 -0.29 -3.52 -8.99
N PHE A 261 -1.49 -4.06 -9.20
CA PHE A 261 -1.74 -5.45 -9.59
C PHE A 261 -2.83 -5.50 -10.64
N SER A 262 -2.72 -6.43 -11.59
CA SER A 262 -3.85 -6.79 -12.46
C SER A 262 -4.78 -7.76 -11.72
N GLY A 263 -6.05 -7.75 -12.00
CA GLY A 263 -7.01 -8.68 -11.38
C GLY A 263 -8.44 -8.51 -11.89
N ASN A 264 -9.35 -9.31 -11.36
CA ASN A 264 -10.78 -9.20 -11.60
C ASN A 264 -11.17 -9.07 -13.08
N GLY A 265 -10.59 -9.93 -13.95
CA GLY A 265 -10.89 -9.97 -15.37
C GLY A 265 -10.23 -8.88 -16.20
N GLY A 266 -9.12 -8.31 -15.73
CA GLY A 266 -8.34 -7.29 -16.45
C GLY A 266 -8.57 -5.86 -15.94
N ARG A 267 -8.91 -5.71 -14.66
CA ARG A 267 -8.90 -4.42 -13.96
C ARG A 267 -7.51 -4.15 -13.39
N LEU A 268 -7.10 -2.90 -13.36
CA LEU A 268 -5.94 -2.46 -12.61
C LEU A 268 -6.37 -2.11 -11.19
N CYS A 269 -5.67 -2.67 -10.22
CA CYS A 269 -5.95 -2.48 -8.80
C CYS A 269 -4.71 -1.91 -8.11
N ALA A 270 -4.90 -0.98 -7.21
CA ALA A 270 -3.83 -0.42 -6.41
C ALA A 270 -4.02 -0.76 -4.93
N LEU A 271 -2.95 -1.21 -4.28
CA LEU A 271 -2.79 -1.11 -2.84
C LEU A 271 -2.07 0.22 -2.58
N ARG A 272 -2.81 1.18 -2.07
CA ARG A 272 -2.38 2.56 -1.90
C ARG A 272 -2.14 2.85 -0.44
N LEU A 273 -1.10 3.63 -0.14
CA LEU A 273 -0.97 4.20 1.20
C LEU A 273 -2.16 5.13 1.45
N GLY A 274 -3.11 4.64 2.23
CA GLY A 274 -4.42 5.25 2.44
C GLY A 274 -4.32 6.55 3.23
N ALA A 275 -5.32 7.39 3.08
CA ALA A 275 -5.54 8.57 3.91
C ALA A 275 -6.41 8.23 5.14
N VAL A 276 -6.21 7.05 5.73
CA VAL A 276 -6.94 6.72 6.97
C VAL A 276 -6.41 7.63 8.06
N CYS A 277 -7.22 8.59 8.45
CA CYS A 277 -6.93 9.43 9.59
C CYS A 277 -7.27 8.68 10.86
N GLY A 278 -6.39 8.76 11.84
CA GLY A 278 -6.76 8.44 13.20
C GLY A 278 -7.79 9.44 13.74
N THR A 279 -8.23 9.24 14.94
CA THR A 279 -9.27 10.05 15.57
C THR A 279 -8.70 10.98 16.63
N VAL A 280 -9.40 12.06 16.84
CA VAL A 280 -9.19 12.98 17.95
C VAL A 280 -10.49 13.07 18.72
N THR A 281 -10.55 12.48 19.93
CA THR A 281 -11.77 12.35 20.72
C THR A 281 -11.60 12.89 22.12
N SER A 282 -12.60 13.65 22.60
CA SER A 282 -12.63 14.11 23.98
C SER A 282 -13.01 12.97 24.93
N TYR A 283 -12.40 12.94 26.11
CA TYR A 283 -12.74 12.02 27.19
C TYR A 283 -12.68 12.71 28.57
N GLY A 284 -13.29 12.09 29.55
CA GLY A 284 -13.36 12.63 30.92
C GLY A 284 -14.17 13.95 30.99
N GLN A 285 -13.97 14.68 32.05
CA GLN A 285 -14.66 15.93 32.31
C GLN A 285 -13.68 17.06 32.60
N ALA A 286 -14.00 18.26 32.11
CA ALA A 286 -13.26 19.48 32.45
C ALA A 286 -13.44 19.81 33.93
N SER A 287 -12.45 20.46 34.53
CA SER A 287 -12.56 21.15 35.81
C SER A 287 -12.92 22.60 35.53
N PRO A 288 -14.19 23.01 35.73
CA PRO A 288 -14.68 24.30 35.27
C PRO A 288 -14.07 25.44 36.10
N GLY A 289 -13.75 26.52 35.44
CA GLY A 289 -13.61 27.83 36.07
C GLY A 289 -14.97 28.44 36.44
N ALA A 290 -15.00 29.50 37.21
CA ALA A 290 -16.27 30.17 37.61
C ALA A 290 -16.93 30.94 36.43
N GLY A 291 -16.23 31.14 35.30
CA GLY A 291 -16.74 31.89 34.15
C GLY A 291 -16.81 31.12 32.85
N VAL A 292 -15.75 30.40 32.47
CA VAL A 292 -15.66 29.70 31.19
C VAL A 292 -15.17 28.27 31.45
N VAL A 293 -15.88 27.30 30.88
CA VAL A 293 -15.39 25.90 30.87
C VAL A 293 -14.33 25.80 29.76
N PRO A 294 -13.03 25.57 30.08
CA PRO A 294 -12.05 25.49 29.03
C PRO A 294 -12.24 24.23 28.19
N THR A 295 -11.97 24.36 26.87
CA THR A 295 -12.07 23.24 25.94
C THR A 295 -10.74 22.97 25.24
N LEU A 296 -10.47 21.72 24.96
CA LEU A 296 -9.37 21.25 24.11
C LEU A 296 -9.95 20.44 22.97
N THR A 297 -9.67 20.84 21.75
CA THR A 297 -10.13 20.17 20.53
C THR A 297 -8.97 19.94 19.59
N GLY A 298 -9.10 18.97 18.71
CA GLY A 298 -8.13 18.71 17.66
C GLY A 298 -8.80 18.64 16.30
N SER A 299 -8.08 19.08 15.27
CA SER A 299 -8.53 19.03 13.88
C SER A 299 -7.37 18.67 12.96
N GLY A 300 -7.69 18.09 11.80
CA GLY A 300 -6.72 17.56 10.85
C GLY A 300 -6.67 16.03 10.85
N CYS A 301 -5.80 15.48 10.03
CA CYS A 301 -5.65 14.03 9.87
C CYS A 301 -4.58 13.52 10.84
N ALA A 302 -4.97 12.77 11.86
CA ALA A 302 -4.08 12.13 12.84
C ALA A 302 -3.36 10.93 12.22
N ARG A 303 -2.34 11.19 11.40
CA ARG A 303 -1.61 10.19 10.63
C ARG A 303 -0.13 10.53 10.58
N LEU A 304 0.71 9.49 10.43
CA LEU A 304 2.15 9.65 10.22
C LEU A 304 2.46 10.61 9.06
N GLY A 305 3.38 11.54 9.27
CA GLY A 305 3.78 12.56 8.30
C GLY A 305 2.80 13.74 8.14
N GLN A 306 1.73 13.79 8.92
CA GLN A 306 0.74 14.88 8.86
C GLN A 306 0.87 15.82 10.07
N THR A 307 0.31 17.01 9.91
CA THR A 307 0.19 17.98 11.00
C THR A 307 -1.28 18.11 11.39
N ILE A 308 -1.57 17.94 12.67
CA ILE A 308 -2.87 18.27 13.25
C ILE A 308 -2.78 19.62 13.98
N SER A 309 -3.91 20.26 14.21
CA SER A 309 -4.01 21.46 15.02
C SER A 309 -4.74 21.16 16.31
N LEU A 310 -4.08 21.37 17.44
CA LEU A 310 -4.69 21.38 18.76
C LEU A 310 -5.17 22.80 19.06
N ARG A 311 -6.43 22.96 19.39
CA ARG A 311 -7.04 24.23 19.75
C ARG A 311 -7.50 24.19 21.19
N VAL A 312 -7.12 25.19 21.90
CA VAL A 312 -7.49 25.40 23.28
C VAL A 312 -8.28 26.71 23.38
N ASP A 313 -9.45 26.66 23.99
CA ASP A 313 -10.27 27.83 24.30
C ASP A 313 -10.44 27.94 25.83
N GLY A 314 -10.32 29.16 26.37
CA GLY A 314 -10.41 29.43 27.80
C GLY A 314 -10.43 30.92 28.08
N ASN A 315 -10.07 31.37 29.28
CA ASN A 315 -10.07 32.78 29.65
C ASN A 315 -9.03 33.57 28.85
N PRO A 316 -9.39 34.78 28.34
CA PRO A 316 -8.44 35.65 27.66
C PRO A 316 -7.19 35.95 28.52
N ASN A 317 -6.05 35.95 27.87
CA ASN A 317 -4.73 36.21 28.48
C ASN A 317 -4.32 35.24 29.60
N ALA A 318 -5.03 34.12 29.82
CA ALA A 318 -4.65 33.14 30.83
C ALA A 318 -3.33 32.43 30.42
N LEU A 319 -2.48 32.25 31.43
CA LEU A 319 -1.28 31.41 31.30
C LEU A 319 -1.59 29.98 31.75
N GLY A 320 -1.07 29.01 31.05
CA GLY A 320 -1.30 27.61 31.36
C GLY A 320 -0.27 26.68 30.76
N VAL A 321 -0.60 25.42 30.80
CA VAL A 321 0.19 24.33 30.25
C VAL A 321 -0.68 23.42 29.41
N LEU A 322 -0.11 22.91 28.32
CA LEU A 322 -0.61 21.73 27.64
C LEU A 322 0.26 20.54 28.08
N ALA A 323 -0.38 19.58 28.70
CA ALA A 323 0.27 18.33 29.11
C ALA A 323 -0.13 17.20 28.21
N PHE A 324 0.76 16.25 27.96
CA PHE A 324 0.42 15.00 27.26
C PHE A 324 1.27 13.82 27.77
N GLY A 325 0.75 12.62 27.53
CA GLY A 325 1.40 11.37 27.90
C GLY A 325 0.85 10.19 27.11
N SER A 326 1.36 9.01 27.41
CA SER A 326 1.10 7.77 26.66
C SER A 326 -0.09 6.95 27.18
N PHE A 327 -0.65 7.29 28.35
CA PHE A 327 -1.85 6.64 28.87
C PHE A 327 -2.74 7.60 29.66
N PRO A 328 -4.08 7.33 29.69
CA PRO A 328 -5.02 8.14 30.44
C PRO A 328 -4.90 7.84 31.93
N VAL A 329 -5.11 8.87 32.74
CA VAL A 329 -5.31 8.75 34.20
C VAL A 329 -6.61 9.44 34.59
N ASP A 330 -7.02 9.31 35.82
CA ASP A 330 -8.15 10.03 36.40
C ASP A 330 -7.88 10.28 37.88
N VAL A 331 -7.16 11.37 38.15
CA VAL A 331 -6.67 11.69 39.48
C VAL A 331 -7.07 13.12 39.86
N GLN A 332 -7.52 13.30 41.10
CA GLN A 332 -7.74 14.63 41.68
C GLN A 332 -6.41 15.16 42.23
N PHE A 333 -5.98 16.32 41.74
CA PHE A 333 -4.79 16.98 42.20
C PHE A 333 -4.99 18.50 42.25
N ALA A 334 -4.74 19.11 43.39
CA ALA A 334 -4.88 20.57 43.61
C ALA A 334 -6.21 21.16 43.14
N GLY A 335 -7.31 20.44 43.31
CA GLY A 335 -8.64 20.85 42.85
C GLY A 335 -8.91 20.67 41.36
N LEU A 336 -7.98 20.11 40.61
CA LEU A 336 -8.13 19.74 39.24
C LEU A 336 -8.33 18.23 39.08
N ARG A 337 -9.04 17.84 38.02
CA ARG A 337 -9.07 16.47 37.54
C ARG A 337 -8.00 16.31 36.47
N VAL A 338 -6.94 15.55 36.78
CA VAL A 338 -5.83 15.25 35.87
C VAL A 338 -6.17 13.99 35.11
N LEU A 339 -6.14 14.07 33.77
CA LEU A 339 -6.63 13.02 32.85
C LEU A 339 -5.52 12.41 32.01
N THR A 340 -4.28 12.90 32.09
CA THR A 340 -3.12 12.32 31.39
C THR A 340 -1.95 12.13 32.37
N ASN A 341 -1.07 11.19 32.10
CA ASN A 341 0.09 10.84 32.93
C ASN A 341 1.25 11.86 32.91
N LEU A 342 1.04 13.07 32.38
CA LEU A 342 1.92 14.25 32.47
C LEU A 342 3.40 13.97 32.12
N GLU A 343 3.69 13.22 31.08
CA GLU A 343 5.07 12.93 30.63
C GLU A 343 5.76 14.17 30.05
N VAL A 344 5.00 14.99 29.34
CA VAL A 344 5.47 16.25 28.77
C VAL A 344 4.52 17.38 29.10
N MET A 345 5.06 18.53 29.49
CA MET A 345 4.31 19.75 29.73
C MET A 345 4.90 20.91 28.93
N LEU A 346 4.06 21.55 28.12
CA LEU A 346 4.42 22.73 27.33
C LEU A 346 3.71 23.94 27.87
N THR A 347 4.44 25.02 28.12
CA THR A 347 3.81 26.29 28.51
C THR A 347 2.98 26.86 27.35
N SER A 348 1.77 27.29 27.63
CA SER A 348 0.85 27.86 26.66
C SER A 348 0.18 29.11 27.25
N GLY A 349 0.11 30.16 26.45
CA GLY A 349 -0.67 31.35 26.79
C GLY A 349 -1.86 31.47 25.86
N LEU A 350 -3.05 31.76 26.42
CA LEU A 350 -4.21 32.09 25.62
C LEU A 350 -4.12 33.61 25.29
N GLY A 351 -4.10 33.93 24.01
CA GLY A 351 -4.06 35.35 23.59
C GLY A 351 -5.28 36.15 24.07
N GLY A 352 -5.34 37.43 23.70
CA GLY A 352 -6.44 38.36 24.07
C GLY A 352 -7.84 37.86 23.67
N THR A 353 -7.91 36.87 22.78
CA THR A 353 -9.17 36.21 22.36
C THR A 353 -9.52 34.99 23.24
N GLY A 354 -8.67 34.59 24.17
CA GLY A 354 -8.87 33.37 24.95
C GLY A 354 -8.60 32.06 24.17
N ILE A 355 -7.88 32.16 23.04
CA ILE A 355 -7.66 31.02 22.12
C ILE A 355 -6.14 30.82 21.94
N ALA A 356 -5.71 29.57 21.99
CA ALA A 356 -4.42 29.12 21.50
C ALA A 356 -4.58 28.00 20.46
N VAL A 357 -3.80 28.06 19.38
CA VAL A 357 -3.75 27.02 18.36
C VAL A 357 -2.30 26.56 18.23
N MET A 358 -2.08 25.26 18.37
CA MET A 358 -0.76 24.64 18.33
C MET A 358 -0.72 23.59 17.24
N PRO A 359 0.14 23.73 16.22
CA PRO A 359 0.36 22.68 15.24
C PRO A 359 1.20 21.56 15.89
N LEU A 360 0.77 20.31 15.71
CA LEU A 360 1.47 19.11 16.14
C LEU A 360 1.78 18.28 14.89
N TYR A 361 3.07 18.22 14.53
CA TYR A 361 3.55 17.34 13.48
C TYR A 361 3.72 15.91 14.01
N ILE A 362 3.15 14.94 13.33
CA ILE A 362 3.25 13.51 13.63
C ILE A 362 4.38 12.93 12.75
N PRO A 363 5.53 12.57 13.31
CA PRO A 363 6.66 12.11 12.50
C PRO A 363 6.38 10.76 11.85
N VAL A 364 7.07 10.49 10.71
CA VAL A 364 6.99 9.21 10.00
C VAL A 364 7.84 8.17 10.74
N VAL A 365 7.37 7.76 11.90
CA VAL A 365 8.00 6.72 12.73
C VAL A 365 7.02 5.56 12.86
N PRO A 366 7.30 4.38 12.28
CA PRO A 366 6.35 3.25 12.23
C PRO A 366 5.79 2.82 13.58
N SER A 367 6.56 2.95 14.67
CA SER A 367 6.10 2.61 16.02
C SER A 367 5.05 3.56 16.59
N LEU A 368 4.79 4.69 15.94
CA LEU A 368 3.70 5.60 16.30
C LEU A 368 2.38 5.23 15.60
N GLY A 369 2.40 4.34 14.62
CA GLY A 369 1.18 3.80 14.04
C GLY A 369 0.38 3.02 15.08
N ASP A 370 -0.92 3.28 15.16
CA ASP A 370 -1.86 2.78 16.16
C ASP A 370 -1.56 3.24 17.61
N ALA A 371 -0.65 4.19 17.81
CA ALA A 371 -0.39 4.77 19.12
C ALA A 371 -1.49 5.75 19.54
N HIS A 372 -1.73 5.79 20.85
CA HIS A 372 -2.59 6.75 21.50
C HIS A 372 -1.75 7.74 22.32
N PHE A 373 -2.09 9.02 22.22
CA PHE A 373 -1.54 10.08 23.08
C PHE A 373 -2.67 10.86 23.72
N TYR A 374 -2.52 11.11 24.99
CA TYR A 374 -3.53 11.73 25.82
C TYR A 374 -3.11 13.13 26.20
N PHE A 375 -3.93 14.12 25.89
CA PHE A 375 -3.65 15.54 26.10
C PHE A 375 -4.63 16.14 27.10
N GLN A 376 -4.17 17.12 27.86
CA GLN A 376 -5.03 17.98 28.68
C GLN A 376 -4.37 19.36 28.81
N ALA A 377 -5.18 20.41 28.79
CA ALA A 377 -4.70 21.76 29.07
C ALA A 377 -5.23 22.24 30.44
N ALA A 378 -4.39 22.97 31.17
CA ALA A 378 -4.76 23.61 32.43
C ALA A 378 -4.26 25.05 32.47
N TYR A 379 -5.03 25.96 33.07
CA TYR A 379 -4.73 27.37 33.13
C TYR A 379 -4.90 27.95 34.52
N LEU A 380 -4.21 29.09 34.74
CA LEU A 380 -4.45 29.95 35.86
C LEU A 380 -5.83 30.61 35.70
N ASP A 381 -6.70 30.43 36.70
CA ASP A 381 -8.03 31.06 36.79
C ASP A 381 -8.30 31.48 38.22
N ALA A 382 -8.09 32.74 38.47
CA ALA A 382 -8.27 33.35 39.79
C ALA A 382 -9.74 33.32 40.30
N THR A 383 -10.68 32.96 39.43
CA THR A 383 -12.09 32.83 39.79
C THR A 383 -12.45 31.49 40.41
N THR A 384 -11.54 30.51 40.37
CA THR A 384 -11.74 29.20 40.96
C THR A 384 -11.11 29.13 42.37
N PRO A 385 -11.64 28.32 43.28
CA PRO A 385 -11.03 28.09 44.60
C PRO A 385 -9.61 27.55 44.58
N SER A 386 -9.25 26.80 43.53
CA SER A 386 -7.93 26.23 43.30
C SER A 386 -6.98 27.20 42.61
N GLY A 387 -7.46 28.30 42.06
CA GLY A 387 -6.69 29.19 41.17
C GLY A 387 -6.41 28.58 39.79
N LEU A 388 -7.04 27.46 39.45
CA LEU A 388 -6.78 26.69 38.24
C LEU A 388 -8.10 26.19 37.60
N ALA A 389 -8.12 26.11 36.28
CA ALA A 389 -9.12 25.42 35.49
C ALA A 389 -8.47 24.45 34.49
N ALA A 390 -9.11 23.34 34.17
CA ALA A 390 -8.57 22.38 33.21
C ALA A 390 -9.63 21.88 32.23
N THR A 391 -9.19 21.59 31.00
CA THR A 391 -10.05 21.01 29.95
C THR A 391 -10.43 19.57 30.29
N ALA A 392 -11.41 19.01 29.56
CA ALA A 392 -11.50 17.58 29.37
C ALA A 392 -10.21 17.05 28.71
N GLY A 393 -9.98 15.77 28.82
CA GLY A 393 -8.90 15.09 28.12
C GLY A 393 -9.18 14.98 26.62
N LEU A 394 -8.13 14.87 25.84
CA LEU A 394 -8.18 14.61 24.39
C LEU A 394 -7.34 13.37 24.07
N ASP A 395 -7.97 12.36 23.50
CA ASP A 395 -7.31 11.15 23.00
C ASP A 395 -7.00 11.34 21.51
N LEU A 396 -5.73 11.33 21.16
CA LEU A 396 -5.20 11.34 19.80
C LEU A 396 -4.78 9.91 19.44
N TRP A 397 -5.57 9.26 18.61
CA TRP A 397 -5.20 7.98 18.02
C TRP A 397 -4.56 8.20 16.64
N ILE A 398 -3.29 7.81 16.48
CA ILE A 398 -2.53 7.94 15.23
C ILE A 398 -2.74 6.70 14.36
N ARG A 399 -2.97 6.91 13.07
CA ARG A 399 -3.09 5.86 12.05
C ARG A 399 -1.99 5.94 11.00
#